data_6be19334a3cd780a82a9a4445e8112f7
#
_entry.id   6be19334a3cd780a82a9a4445e8112f7
#
_cell.length_a   1.000
_cell.length_b   1.000
_cell.length_c   1.000
_cell.angle_alpha   90.00
_cell.angle_beta   90.00
_cell.angle_gamma   90.00
#
_symmetry.space_group_name_H-M   'P 1'
#
loop_
_entity.id
_entity.type
_entity.pdbx_description
1 polymer ?
#
loop_
_entity_poly.entity_id
_entity_poly.type
_entity_poly.pdbx_seq_one_letter_code
_entity_poly.pdbx_strand_id
1 'polypeptide(L)'
;IAVVGNTIRVSFNNVPTTLKAEGRINGFQIGVTDPENEKKLKFYLAEATIEGDQVVVSAEGVTAPKAVRYCFNEDVGNLFSAEGLPVLPFRSDKNNASLSAIPYIEQPSEIAVTVEAKKGYYTMGELTEGAHMWPNLKQVVSDVYPRQFEGFKMLTAISKKKHKTPATKVTAHADGRIYCLARNTADIRKYHDKHGWKLITPAELRAITPDGKKIAAQYICYREVKAGETVSLPRVVDHYSLFVVAKEINLVEVE
;
A
#
# COMPACT_ATOMS: atom_id res chain seq x y z
N ILE A 1 -9.63 -13.08 23.51
CA ILE A 1 -9.11 -13.24 22.14
C ILE A 1 -9.02 -14.72 21.85
N ALA A 2 -9.68 -15.16 20.78
CA ALA A 2 -9.72 -16.56 20.34
C ALA A 2 -9.39 -16.65 18.83
N VAL A 3 -8.57 -17.63 18.46
CA VAL A 3 -8.31 -17.94 17.04
C VAL A 3 -9.34 -18.97 16.58
N VAL A 4 -10.05 -18.64 15.49
CA VAL A 4 -11.09 -19.52 14.92
C VAL A 4 -10.85 -19.61 13.41
N GLY A 5 -10.27 -20.73 12.97
CA GLY A 5 -9.87 -20.93 11.57
C GLY A 5 -8.86 -19.89 11.12
N ASN A 6 -9.20 -19.12 10.10
CA ASN A 6 -8.37 -18.04 9.54
C ASN A 6 -8.68 -16.65 10.14
N THR A 7 -9.45 -16.59 11.22
CA THR A 7 -9.86 -15.33 11.87
C THR A 7 -9.40 -15.29 13.33
N ILE A 8 -9.39 -14.08 13.89
CA ILE A 8 -9.25 -13.86 15.34
C ILE A 8 -10.48 -13.15 15.83
N ARG A 9 -11.12 -13.70 16.87
CA ARG A 9 -12.24 -13.10 17.58
C ARG A 9 -11.76 -12.35 18.81
N VAL A 10 -12.07 -11.08 18.90
CA VAL A 10 -11.69 -10.19 20.00
C VAL A 10 -12.93 -9.84 20.80
N SER A 11 -12.95 -10.27 22.07
CA SER A 11 -13.96 -9.86 23.05
C SER A 11 -13.38 -8.76 23.94
N PHE A 12 -14.20 -7.82 24.33
CA PHE A 12 -13.82 -6.67 25.16
C PHE A 12 -14.45 -6.80 26.56
N ASN A 13 -13.65 -6.65 27.59
CA ASN A 13 -14.14 -6.60 28.96
C ASN A 13 -14.63 -5.17 29.26
N ASN A 14 -15.67 -5.05 30.08
CA ASN A 14 -16.21 -3.78 30.51
C ASN A 14 -16.77 -2.88 29.38
N VAL A 15 -17.18 -3.46 28.27
CA VAL A 15 -18.01 -2.76 27.30
C VAL A 15 -19.47 -2.97 27.70
N PRO A 16 -20.17 -1.93 28.15
CA PRO A 16 -21.47 -2.13 28.79
C PRO A 16 -22.58 -2.57 27.84
N THR A 17 -22.43 -2.36 26.51
CA THR A 17 -23.48 -2.70 25.55
C THR A 17 -22.94 -3.23 24.24
N THR A 18 -22.88 -2.40 23.21
CA THR A 18 -22.46 -2.80 21.86
C THR A 18 -21.30 -1.97 21.39
N LEU A 19 -20.52 -2.57 20.50
CA LEU A 19 -19.49 -1.85 19.77
C LEU A 19 -20.12 -1.13 18.57
N LYS A 20 -19.53 0.00 18.17
CA LYS A 20 -19.89 0.71 16.95
C LYS A 20 -18.66 1.26 16.25
N ALA A 21 -18.77 1.40 14.93
CA ALA A 21 -17.80 2.08 14.10
C ALA A 21 -18.53 2.86 13.00
N GLU A 22 -18.01 3.98 12.58
CA GLU A 22 -18.48 4.69 11.40
C GLU A 22 -17.71 4.17 10.17
N GLY A 23 -18.43 3.56 9.25
CA GLY A 23 -17.84 2.95 8.06
C GLY A 23 -17.03 1.69 8.39
N ARG A 24 -15.95 1.49 7.67
CA ARG A 24 -15.04 0.37 7.87
C ARG A 24 -14.24 0.54 9.16
N ILE A 25 -14.05 -0.56 9.87
CA ILE A 25 -13.23 -0.56 11.09
C ILE A 25 -11.75 -0.52 10.70
N ASN A 26 -11.04 0.48 11.20
CA ASN A 26 -9.62 0.72 10.93
C ASN A 26 -8.76 0.37 12.16
N GLY A 27 -7.45 0.25 11.93
CA GLY A 27 -6.45 0.11 13.00
C GLY A 27 -6.17 -1.33 13.44
N PHE A 28 -6.81 -2.34 12.83
CA PHE A 28 -6.50 -3.74 13.13
C PHE A 28 -5.34 -4.28 12.31
N GLN A 29 -4.52 -5.08 12.96
CA GLN A 29 -3.43 -5.83 12.37
C GLN A 29 -3.50 -7.29 12.83
N ILE A 30 -3.23 -8.23 11.92
CA ILE A 30 -3.21 -9.67 12.22
C ILE A 30 -1.79 -10.21 12.01
N GLY A 31 -1.30 -11.00 12.95
CA GLY A 31 0.05 -11.55 12.95
C GLY A 31 0.05 -13.04 12.64
N VAL A 32 0.98 -13.48 11.82
CA VAL A 32 1.27 -14.88 11.52
C VAL A 32 2.72 -15.20 11.82
N THR A 33 3.06 -16.47 11.93
CA THR A 33 4.46 -16.88 12.00
C THR A 33 5.20 -16.44 10.75
N ASP A 34 6.36 -15.79 10.93
CA ASP A 34 7.20 -15.38 9.81
C ASP A 34 7.78 -16.65 9.13
N PRO A 35 7.49 -16.87 7.84
CA PRO A 35 7.99 -18.03 7.12
C PRO A 35 9.52 -18.10 7.02
N GLU A 36 10.21 -16.97 7.17
CA GLU A 36 11.68 -16.90 7.17
C GLU A 36 12.27 -17.08 8.58
N ASN A 37 11.45 -16.97 9.63
CA ASN A 37 11.90 -17.11 11.02
C ASN A 37 10.72 -17.46 11.94
N GLU A 38 10.53 -18.74 12.23
CA GLU A 38 9.44 -19.26 13.05
C GLU A 38 9.34 -18.65 14.47
N LYS A 39 10.40 -18.04 14.97
CA LYS A 39 10.42 -17.35 16.28
C LYS A 39 9.88 -15.92 16.22
N LYS A 40 9.59 -15.42 15.02
CA LYS A 40 9.07 -14.07 14.80
C LYS A 40 7.65 -14.12 14.25
N LEU A 41 6.94 -13.02 14.46
CA LEU A 41 5.66 -12.78 13.82
C LEU A 41 5.80 -11.72 12.73
N LYS A 42 5.05 -11.91 11.67
CA LYS A 42 4.86 -10.97 10.58
C LYS A 42 3.42 -10.46 10.66
N PHE A 43 3.24 -9.14 10.66
CA PHE A 43 1.93 -8.51 10.81
C PHE A 43 1.44 -7.93 9.50
N TYR A 44 0.15 -8.06 9.27
CA TYR A 44 -0.56 -7.53 8.12
C TYR A 44 -1.73 -6.68 8.58
N LEU A 45 -2.08 -5.65 7.80
CA LEU A 45 -3.33 -4.94 8.02
C LEU A 45 -4.49 -5.92 7.87
N ALA A 46 -5.48 -5.74 8.73
CA ALA A 46 -6.59 -6.66 8.81
C ALA A 46 -7.92 -5.98 8.58
N GLU A 47 -8.85 -6.71 8.00
CA GLU A 47 -10.25 -6.38 8.00
C GLU A 47 -10.86 -6.74 9.34
N ALA A 48 -11.84 -5.96 9.78
CA ALA A 48 -12.54 -6.19 11.01
C ALA A 48 -14.03 -5.96 10.83
N THR A 49 -14.84 -6.83 11.43
CA THR A 49 -16.30 -6.71 11.47
C THR A 49 -16.80 -6.92 12.88
N ILE A 50 -17.86 -6.19 13.27
CA ILE A 50 -18.54 -6.40 14.54
C ILE A 50 -19.55 -7.53 14.37
N GLU A 51 -19.43 -8.57 15.18
CA GLU A 51 -20.38 -9.67 15.29
C GLU A 51 -20.84 -9.81 16.75
N GLY A 52 -22.01 -9.27 17.05
CA GLY A 52 -22.53 -9.20 18.42
C GLY A 52 -21.66 -8.30 19.31
N ASP A 53 -21.07 -8.89 20.34
CA ASP A 53 -20.17 -8.23 21.30
C ASP A 53 -18.68 -8.43 20.97
N GLN A 54 -18.39 -9.01 19.81
CA GLN A 54 -17.03 -9.33 19.37
C GLN A 54 -16.66 -8.59 18.09
N VAL A 55 -15.36 -8.45 17.89
CA VAL A 55 -14.78 -8.05 16.61
C VAL A 55 -14.10 -9.27 16.00
N VAL A 56 -14.48 -9.60 14.77
CA VAL A 56 -13.87 -10.64 13.97
C VAL A 56 -12.85 -10.00 13.05
N VAL A 57 -11.60 -10.43 13.16
CA VAL A 57 -10.46 -9.88 12.45
C VAL A 57 -9.89 -10.91 11.49
N SER A 58 -9.69 -10.53 10.23
CA SER A 58 -9.13 -11.39 9.18
C SER A 58 -8.23 -10.58 8.24
N ALA A 59 -7.41 -11.27 7.47
CA ALA A 59 -6.72 -10.67 6.35
C ALA A 59 -6.63 -11.66 5.19
N GLU A 60 -6.68 -11.16 3.97
CA GLU A 60 -6.54 -11.98 2.77
C GLU A 60 -5.21 -12.74 2.79
N GLY A 61 -5.25 -14.02 2.44
CA GLY A 61 -4.08 -14.91 2.43
C GLY A 61 -3.60 -15.38 3.81
N VAL A 62 -4.20 -14.90 4.91
CA VAL A 62 -3.88 -15.37 6.27
C VAL A 62 -4.71 -16.60 6.62
N THR A 63 -4.05 -17.75 6.76
CA THR A 63 -4.71 -19.03 7.07
C THR A 63 -4.50 -19.52 8.50
N ALA A 64 -3.46 -19.03 9.18
CA ALA A 64 -3.09 -19.47 10.53
C ALA A 64 -2.67 -18.27 11.40
N PRO A 65 -3.61 -17.39 11.78
CA PRO A 65 -3.29 -16.21 12.58
C PRO A 65 -2.83 -16.61 13.99
N LYS A 66 -1.91 -15.83 14.55
CA LYS A 66 -1.32 -16.04 15.89
C LYS A 66 -1.51 -14.86 16.82
N ALA A 67 -1.68 -13.66 16.28
CA ALA A 67 -1.76 -12.45 17.08
C ALA A 67 -2.63 -11.40 16.41
N VAL A 68 -3.15 -10.48 17.21
CA VAL A 68 -3.92 -9.33 16.76
C VAL A 68 -3.45 -8.07 17.50
N ARG A 69 -3.44 -6.95 16.80
CA ARG A 69 -3.18 -5.61 17.33
C ARG A 69 -4.29 -4.66 16.90
N TYR A 70 -4.55 -3.67 17.71
CA TYR A 70 -5.44 -2.56 17.38
C TYR A 70 -4.75 -1.23 17.72
N CYS A 71 -4.76 -0.28 16.79
CA CYS A 71 -4.11 1.03 16.91
C CYS A 71 -2.65 0.93 17.41
N PHE A 72 -1.93 -0.07 16.94
CA PHE A 72 -0.52 -0.26 17.25
C PHE A 72 0.32 0.58 16.30
N ASN A 73 1.28 1.33 16.84
CA ASN A 73 1.97 2.43 16.18
C ASN A 73 1.03 3.63 15.93
N GLU A 74 1.14 4.35 14.91
CA GLU A 74 0.41 5.60 14.65
C GLU A 74 -0.96 5.41 13.96
N ASP A 75 -1.52 4.20 14.01
CA ASP A 75 -2.82 3.91 13.40
C ASP A 75 -3.95 4.63 14.13
N VAL A 76 -4.86 5.24 13.39
CA VAL A 76 -6.06 5.86 13.93
C VAL A 76 -7.22 4.87 13.86
N GLY A 77 -7.70 4.45 15.03
CA GLY A 77 -8.87 3.57 15.13
C GLY A 77 -10.19 4.35 15.18
N ASN A 78 -11.25 3.67 14.75
CA ASN A 78 -12.61 4.22 14.76
C ASN A 78 -13.62 3.28 15.43
N LEU A 79 -13.15 2.42 16.34
CA LEU A 79 -13.99 1.52 17.11
C LEU A 79 -14.33 2.16 18.46
N PHE A 80 -15.62 2.20 18.78
CA PHE A 80 -16.16 2.84 19.97
C PHE A 80 -17.16 1.92 20.69
N SER A 81 -17.40 2.18 21.96
CA SER A 81 -18.58 1.67 22.64
C SER A 81 -19.84 2.38 22.15
N ALA A 82 -21.02 1.85 22.47
CA ALA A 82 -22.29 2.51 22.15
C ALA A 82 -22.39 3.92 22.72
N GLU A 83 -21.78 4.16 23.88
CA GLU A 83 -21.72 5.44 24.56
C GLU A 83 -20.73 6.43 23.93
N GLY A 84 -19.97 5.99 22.95
CA GLY A 84 -18.99 6.84 22.22
C GLY A 84 -17.59 6.86 22.84
N LEU A 85 -17.28 5.97 23.77
CA LEU A 85 -15.93 5.84 24.31
C LEU A 85 -15.05 5.06 23.33
N PRO A 86 -13.86 5.56 22.97
CA PRO A 86 -12.96 4.86 22.05
C PRO A 86 -12.41 3.58 22.68
N VAL A 87 -12.28 2.54 21.88
CA VAL A 87 -11.54 1.36 22.26
C VAL A 87 -10.04 1.71 22.33
N LEU A 88 -9.42 1.39 23.45
CA LEU A 88 -8.00 1.67 23.66
C LEU A 88 -7.11 0.77 22.78
N PRO A 89 -5.94 1.26 22.38
CA PRO A 89 -4.95 0.46 21.69
C PRO A 89 -4.58 -0.80 22.47
N PHE A 90 -4.44 -1.92 21.79
CA PHE A 90 -4.02 -3.18 22.41
C PHE A 90 -3.21 -4.06 21.46
N ARG A 91 -2.55 -5.05 22.04
CA ARG A 91 -1.92 -6.15 21.30
C ARG A 91 -2.00 -7.45 22.09
N SER A 92 -2.07 -8.56 21.40
CA SER A 92 -2.04 -9.91 21.98
C SER A 92 -0.66 -10.56 21.97
N ASP A 93 0.33 -9.90 21.42
CA ASP A 93 1.70 -10.40 21.28
C ASP A 93 2.71 -9.59 22.13
N LYS A 94 3.90 -10.16 22.29
CA LYS A 94 5.07 -9.47 22.90
C LYS A 94 6.15 -9.16 21.86
N ASN A 95 5.87 -9.36 20.58
CA ASN A 95 6.83 -9.20 19.50
C ASN A 95 6.90 -7.70 19.10
N ASN A 96 8.10 -7.16 19.00
CA ASN A 96 8.33 -5.79 18.56
C ASN A 96 8.49 -5.66 17.03
N ALA A 97 8.10 -6.70 16.27
CA ALA A 97 8.12 -6.63 14.82
C ALA A 97 7.25 -5.47 14.32
N SER A 98 7.82 -4.69 13.44
CA SER A 98 7.10 -3.69 12.68
C SER A 98 6.06 -4.36 11.79
N LEU A 99 5.06 -3.61 11.38
CA LEU A 99 4.09 -4.06 10.38
C LEU A 99 4.84 -4.51 9.12
N SER A 100 4.66 -5.75 8.73
CA SER A 100 5.08 -6.21 7.42
C SER A 100 4.01 -5.80 6.43
N ALA A 101 4.39 -4.90 5.60
CA ALA A 101 3.49 -4.19 4.74
C ALA A 101 2.84 -5.07 3.66
N ILE A 102 1.59 -5.45 3.86
CA ILE A 102 0.61 -5.29 2.80
C ILE A 102 -0.37 -4.26 3.34
N PRO A 103 -0.32 -3.03 2.87
CA PRO A 103 -1.18 -1.98 3.39
C PRO A 103 -2.57 -2.18 2.88
N TYR A 104 -3.50 -2.06 3.80
CA TYR A 104 -4.83 -1.69 3.45
C TYR A 104 -4.81 -0.23 2.93
N ILE A 105 -5.12 -0.10 1.67
CA ILE A 105 -5.51 1.17 1.07
C ILE A 105 -7.04 1.09 0.96
N GLU A 106 -7.75 2.07 1.51
CA GLU A 106 -9.13 2.32 1.10
C GLU A 106 -9.19 2.20 -0.42
N GLN A 107 -10.29 1.70 -0.98
CA GLN A 107 -10.47 1.49 -2.42
C GLN A 107 -9.71 2.56 -3.21
N PRO A 108 -8.71 2.19 -4.01
CA PRO A 108 -7.93 3.19 -4.73
C PRO A 108 -8.86 3.99 -5.64
N SER A 109 -8.59 5.28 -5.81
CA SER A 109 -9.33 6.10 -6.75
C SER A 109 -9.21 5.51 -8.16
N GLU A 110 -10.33 5.20 -8.79
CA GLU A 110 -10.40 4.63 -10.14
C GLU A 110 -10.46 5.73 -11.21
N ILE A 111 -9.66 6.79 -11.05
CA ILE A 111 -9.61 7.86 -12.03
C ILE A 111 -8.68 7.52 -13.21
N ALA A 112 -9.05 8.02 -14.39
CA ALA A 112 -8.18 8.01 -15.53
C ALA A 112 -7.21 9.21 -15.47
N VAL A 113 -6.03 9.03 -16.04
CA VAL A 113 -5.01 10.09 -16.15
C VAL A 113 -4.43 10.17 -17.56
N THR A 114 -4.01 11.37 -17.97
CA THR A 114 -3.11 11.54 -19.10
C THR A 114 -1.69 11.74 -18.59
N VAL A 115 -0.74 11.01 -19.16
CA VAL A 115 0.67 11.14 -18.82
C VAL A 115 1.45 11.64 -20.03
N GLU A 116 2.00 12.84 -19.91
CA GLU A 116 2.94 13.40 -20.88
C GLU A 116 4.35 12.96 -20.52
N ALA A 117 4.99 12.20 -21.37
CA ALA A 117 6.29 11.60 -21.12
C ALA A 117 7.16 11.53 -22.37
N LYS A 118 8.48 11.52 -22.16
CA LYS A 118 9.44 11.43 -23.25
C LYS A 118 9.25 10.14 -24.05
N LYS A 119 9.17 10.28 -25.38
CA LYS A 119 9.02 9.19 -26.35
C LYS A 119 10.02 8.06 -26.12
N GLY A 120 9.51 6.83 -26.15
CA GLY A 120 10.31 5.61 -26.02
C GLY A 120 10.98 5.42 -24.66
N TYR A 121 10.60 6.19 -23.64
CA TYR A 121 11.17 6.08 -22.29
C TYR A 121 10.32 5.22 -21.35
N TYR A 122 9.04 5.11 -21.62
CA TYR A 122 8.09 4.40 -20.79
C TYR A 122 7.42 3.25 -21.54
N THR A 123 7.00 2.26 -20.80
CA THR A 123 6.18 1.14 -21.28
C THR A 123 4.96 0.97 -20.41
N MET A 124 3.82 0.73 -21.03
CA MET A 124 2.56 0.44 -20.37
C MET A 124 2.47 -1.05 -20.01
N GLY A 125 2.06 -1.32 -18.80
CA GLY A 125 1.75 -2.66 -18.30
C GLY A 125 0.56 -2.63 -17.35
N GLU A 126 0.33 -3.72 -16.69
CA GLU A 126 -0.65 -3.83 -15.59
C GLU A 126 0.09 -4.20 -14.29
N LEU A 127 -0.41 -3.68 -13.17
CA LEU A 127 0.12 -4.05 -11.86
C LEU A 127 -0.46 -5.41 -11.46
N THR A 128 0.34 -6.43 -11.67
CA THR A 128 0.02 -7.81 -11.33
C THR A 128 1.31 -8.57 -11.02
N GLU A 129 1.21 -9.68 -10.32
CA GLU A 129 2.34 -10.58 -10.09
C GLU A 129 2.95 -11.04 -11.42
N GLY A 130 4.27 -11.06 -11.50
CA GLY A 130 5.00 -11.42 -12.71
C GLY A 130 5.13 -10.30 -13.75
N ALA A 131 4.47 -9.16 -13.58
CA ALA A 131 4.62 -8.02 -14.49
C ALA A 131 6.05 -7.44 -14.43
N HIS A 132 6.59 -7.03 -15.57
CA HIS A 132 7.91 -6.42 -15.60
C HIS A 132 7.93 -5.07 -14.88
N MET A 133 8.84 -4.95 -13.90
CA MET A 133 9.06 -3.68 -13.18
C MET A 133 9.76 -2.63 -14.03
N TRP A 134 10.63 -3.05 -14.91
CA TRP A 134 11.38 -2.19 -15.83
C TRP A 134 11.44 -2.85 -17.20
N PRO A 135 11.08 -2.15 -18.27
CA PRO A 135 11.01 -2.76 -19.61
C PRO A 135 12.34 -3.34 -20.11
N ASN A 136 13.44 -2.81 -19.62
CA ASN A 136 14.81 -3.21 -20.03
C ASN A 136 15.52 -4.11 -19.02
N LEU A 137 14.84 -4.57 -17.99
CA LEU A 137 15.41 -5.45 -16.98
C LEU A 137 14.54 -6.71 -16.82
N LYS A 138 15.11 -7.75 -16.21
CA LYS A 138 14.46 -9.05 -16.03
C LYS A 138 13.66 -9.17 -14.72
N GLN A 139 13.64 -8.13 -13.90
CA GLN A 139 12.94 -8.13 -12.64
C GLN A 139 11.44 -8.00 -12.87
N VAL A 140 10.68 -8.79 -12.13
CA VAL A 140 9.22 -8.80 -12.17
C VAL A 140 8.64 -8.49 -10.78
N VAL A 141 7.39 -8.07 -10.75
CA VAL A 141 6.62 -7.90 -9.52
C VAL A 141 6.52 -9.25 -8.81
N SER A 142 6.87 -9.29 -7.52
CA SER A 142 6.74 -10.50 -6.71
C SER A 142 5.30 -10.65 -6.20
N ASP A 143 5.08 -11.69 -5.39
CA ASP A 143 3.87 -11.92 -4.61
C ASP A 143 3.56 -10.81 -3.58
N VAL A 144 4.54 -9.94 -3.30
CA VAL A 144 4.40 -8.80 -2.37
C VAL A 144 4.08 -7.54 -3.15
N TYR A 145 2.82 -7.24 -3.32
CA TYR A 145 2.31 -5.98 -3.87
C TYR A 145 0.91 -5.67 -3.32
N PRO A 146 0.50 -4.41 -3.34
CA PRO A 146 -0.81 -4.04 -2.82
C PRO A 146 -1.93 -4.49 -3.77
N ARG A 147 -2.60 -5.58 -3.41
CA ARG A 147 -3.64 -6.27 -4.19
C ARG A 147 -4.80 -5.36 -4.61
N GLN A 148 -5.08 -4.29 -3.86
CA GLN A 148 -6.10 -3.31 -4.20
C GLN A 148 -5.83 -2.58 -5.52
N PHE A 149 -4.60 -2.62 -6.01
CA PHE A 149 -4.19 -2.08 -7.32
C PHE A 149 -4.04 -3.15 -8.40
N GLU A 150 -4.43 -4.38 -8.13
CA GLU A 150 -4.36 -5.44 -9.13
C GLU A 150 -5.17 -5.06 -10.38
N GLY A 151 -4.56 -5.21 -11.54
CA GLY A 151 -5.18 -4.83 -12.81
C GLY A 151 -5.18 -3.32 -13.12
N PHE A 152 -4.67 -2.46 -12.22
CA PHE A 152 -4.43 -1.07 -12.58
C PHE A 152 -3.34 -0.96 -13.63
N LYS A 153 -3.45 0.01 -14.52
CA LYS A 153 -2.37 0.31 -15.47
C LYS A 153 -1.15 0.85 -14.73
N MET A 154 0.00 0.37 -15.14
CA MET A 154 1.29 0.78 -14.59
C MET A 154 2.19 1.27 -15.73
N LEU A 155 2.55 2.54 -15.69
CA LEU A 155 3.50 3.13 -16.63
C LEU A 155 4.90 3.04 -16.03
N THR A 156 5.74 2.18 -16.60
CA THR A 156 7.08 1.86 -16.09
C THR A 156 8.16 2.53 -16.93
N ALA A 157 9.16 3.12 -16.28
CA ALA A 157 10.27 3.78 -16.93
C ALA A 157 11.44 2.83 -17.22
N ILE A 158 12.16 3.09 -18.29
CA ILE A 158 13.44 2.41 -18.57
C ILE A 158 14.44 2.72 -17.46
N SER A 159 14.98 1.68 -16.82
CA SER A 159 16.02 1.84 -15.80
C SER A 159 17.38 2.06 -16.48
N LYS A 160 17.95 3.25 -16.31
CA LYS A 160 19.29 3.62 -16.81
C LYS A 160 20.14 4.12 -15.67
N LYS A 161 21.30 3.51 -15.44
CA LYS A 161 22.29 4.01 -14.47
C LYS A 161 22.72 5.42 -14.81
N LYS A 162 22.84 6.30 -13.80
CA LYS A 162 23.36 7.67 -13.90
C LYS A 162 22.53 8.65 -14.76
N HIS A 163 21.33 8.31 -15.17
CA HIS A 163 20.46 9.23 -15.90
C HIS A 163 19.30 9.68 -15.01
N LYS A 164 18.97 10.96 -15.07
CA LYS A 164 17.73 11.47 -14.48
C LYS A 164 16.55 11.04 -15.35
N THR A 165 15.44 10.68 -14.72
CA THR A 165 14.18 10.49 -15.44
C THR A 165 13.82 11.77 -16.18
N PRO A 166 13.23 11.69 -17.38
CA PRO A 166 12.68 12.86 -18.06
C PRO A 166 11.63 13.55 -17.21
N ALA A 167 11.35 14.80 -17.52
CA ALA A 167 10.18 15.47 -16.95
C ALA A 167 8.93 14.72 -17.39
N THR A 168 8.08 14.41 -16.42
CA THR A 168 6.84 13.66 -16.63
C THR A 168 5.72 14.41 -15.94
N LYS A 169 4.62 14.65 -16.66
CA LYS A 169 3.44 15.32 -16.12
C LYS A 169 2.27 14.37 -16.12
N VAL A 170 1.46 14.44 -15.11
CA VAL A 170 0.24 13.63 -14.96
C VAL A 170 -0.95 14.54 -14.78
N THR A 171 -1.93 14.46 -15.67
CA THR A 171 -3.17 15.23 -15.60
C THR A 171 -4.32 14.31 -15.22
N ALA A 172 -5.04 14.65 -14.15
CA ALA A 172 -6.19 13.91 -13.67
C ALA A 172 -7.46 14.23 -14.48
N HIS A 173 -8.27 13.23 -14.82
CA HIS A 173 -9.52 13.43 -15.53
C HIS A 173 -10.73 13.62 -14.60
N ALA A 174 -10.60 13.30 -13.33
CA ALA A 174 -11.63 13.47 -12.31
C ALA A 174 -10.99 13.85 -10.96
N ASP A 175 -11.81 14.30 -10.02
CA ASP A 175 -11.41 14.46 -8.63
C ASP A 175 -11.04 13.09 -8.05
N GLY A 176 -9.94 13.04 -7.30
CA GLY A 176 -9.52 11.78 -6.68
C GLY A 176 -8.04 11.77 -6.32
N ARG A 177 -7.42 10.61 -6.45
CA ARG A 177 -6.01 10.41 -6.14
C ARG A 177 -5.26 9.87 -7.35
N ILE A 178 -4.11 10.45 -7.62
CA ILE A 178 -3.12 9.86 -8.53
C ILE A 178 -2.05 9.16 -7.70
N TYR A 179 -1.51 8.08 -8.24
CA TYR A 179 -0.55 7.21 -7.54
C TYR A 179 0.75 7.15 -8.30
N CYS A 180 1.84 7.05 -7.55
CA CYS A 180 3.13 6.70 -8.11
C CYS A 180 3.86 5.70 -7.20
N LEU A 181 4.73 4.91 -7.79
CA LEU A 181 5.63 4.01 -7.09
C LEU A 181 7.02 4.62 -7.03
N ALA A 182 7.60 4.71 -5.85
CA ALA A 182 8.92 5.25 -5.65
C ALA A 182 9.66 4.52 -4.52
N ARG A 183 11.00 4.56 -4.56
CA ARG A 183 11.81 4.15 -3.41
C ARG A 183 11.68 5.19 -2.29
N ASN A 184 11.68 4.72 -1.05
CA ASN A 184 11.64 5.59 0.12
C ASN A 184 13.04 6.12 0.46
N THR A 185 13.55 7.03 -0.36
CA THR A 185 14.83 7.71 -0.11
C THR A 185 14.60 9.11 0.46
N ALA A 186 15.64 9.67 1.09
CA ALA A 186 15.57 11.01 1.67
C ALA A 186 15.19 12.08 0.63
N ASP A 187 15.76 11.99 -0.58
CA ASP A 187 15.47 12.93 -1.66
C ASP A 187 14.04 12.84 -2.16
N ILE A 188 13.51 11.63 -2.29
CA ILE A 188 12.12 11.39 -2.70
C ILE A 188 11.17 11.91 -1.61
N ARG A 189 11.43 11.62 -0.33
CA ARG A 189 10.61 12.14 0.78
C ARG A 189 10.58 13.68 0.78
N LYS A 190 11.74 14.31 0.68
CA LYS A 190 11.84 15.79 0.64
C LYS A 190 11.06 16.39 -0.53
N TYR A 191 11.07 15.73 -1.70
CA TYR A 191 10.25 16.16 -2.82
C TYR A 191 8.76 15.96 -2.53
N HIS A 192 8.37 14.81 -1.98
CA HIS A 192 6.99 14.51 -1.67
C HIS A 192 6.41 15.50 -0.67
N ASP A 193 7.10 15.78 0.41
CA ASP A 193 6.68 16.74 1.43
C ASP A 193 6.46 18.14 0.82
N LYS A 194 7.39 18.57 -0.04
CA LYS A 194 7.29 19.87 -0.71
C LYS A 194 6.12 19.98 -1.69
N HIS A 195 5.72 18.87 -2.31
CA HIS A 195 4.75 18.87 -3.42
C HIS A 195 3.42 18.20 -3.06
N GLY A 196 3.15 17.97 -1.77
CA GLY A 196 1.88 17.44 -1.28
C GLY A 196 1.62 15.97 -1.60
N TRP A 197 2.68 15.19 -1.91
CA TRP A 197 2.59 13.76 -2.01
C TRP A 197 2.62 13.12 -0.63
N LYS A 198 1.81 12.10 -0.43
CA LYS A 198 1.76 11.32 0.80
C LYS A 198 2.21 9.89 0.53
N LEU A 199 3.06 9.36 1.39
CA LEU A 199 3.44 7.97 1.36
C LEU A 199 2.31 7.14 1.98
N ILE A 200 1.89 6.10 1.29
CA ILE A 200 1.03 5.09 1.89
C ILE A 200 1.96 4.11 2.60
N THR A 201 2.02 4.19 3.90
CA THR A 201 2.77 3.24 4.73
C THR A 201 1.80 2.26 5.38
N PRO A 202 2.04 0.98 5.26
CA PRO A 202 3.18 0.31 4.63
C PRO A 202 2.88 -0.31 3.25
N ALA A 203 2.57 0.51 2.21
CA ALA A 203 2.33 0.02 0.85
C ALA A 203 3.64 -0.33 0.15
N GLU A 204 3.99 -1.57 0.21
CA GLU A 204 5.22 -2.10 -0.36
C GLU A 204 4.94 -2.93 -1.60
N LEU A 205 5.68 -2.64 -2.68
CA LEU A 205 5.77 -3.51 -3.84
C LEU A 205 7.21 -3.99 -3.95
N ARG A 206 7.41 -5.28 -4.05
CA ARG A 206 8.74 -5.88 -4.26
C ARG A 206 8.86 -6.47 -5.64
N ALA A 207 10.03 -6.32 -6.22
CA ALA A 207 10.41 -7.06 -7.38
C ALA A 207 11.31 -8.23 -7.00
N ILE A 208 11.31 -9.26 -7.84
CA ILE A 208 12.23 -10.38 -7.76
C ILE A 208 13.05 -10.49 -9.04
N THR A 209 14.28 -10.96 -8.91
CA THR A 209 15.13 -11.34 -10.03
C THR A 209 14.76 -12.75 -10.51
N PRO A 210 15.14 -13.17 -11.71
CA PRO A 210 14.87 -14.52 -12.22
C PRO A 210 15.41 -15.65 -11.35
N ASP A 211 16.43 -15.40 -10.54
CA ASP A 211 16.99 -16.32 -9.55
C ASP A 211 16.30 -16.25 -8.17
N GLY A 212 15.16 -15.55 -8.09
CA GLY A 212 14.33 -15.47 -6.89
C GLY A 212 14.81 -14.49 -5.81
N LYS A 213 15.86 -13.71 -6.07
CA LYS A 213 16.35 -12.72 -5.10
C LYS A 213 15.42 -11.52 -5.05
N LYS A 214 14.87 -11.22 -3.89
CA LYS A 214 14.06 -10.02 -3.64
C LYS A 214 14.95 -8.77 -3.71
N ILE A 215 14.49 -7.76 -4.43
CA ILE A 215 15.15 -6.45 -4.51
C ILE A 215 14.46 -5.43 -3.62
N ALA A 216 15.07 -4.25 -3.47
CA ALA A 216 14.57 -3.20 -2.60
C ALA A 216 13.15 -2.79 -2.95
N ALA A 217 12.35 -2.61 -1.90
CA ALA A 217 10.95 -2.22 -1.99
C ALA A 217 10.73 -0.88 -2.71
N GLN A 218 9.65 -0.83 -3.48
CA GLN A 218 9.03 0.40 -3.92
C GLN A 218 7.82 0.67 -3.02
N TYR A 219 7.42 1.92 -2.87
CA TYR A 219 6.30 2.32 -2.02
C TYR A 219 5.29 3.09 -2.85
N ILE A 220 4.02 2.89 -2.59
CA ILE A 220 2.98 3.68 -3.22
C ILE A 220 2.89 5.02 -2.52
N CYS A 221 2.95 6.08 -3.33
CA CYS A 221 2.68 7.43 -2.92
C CYS A 221 1.44 7.92 -3.64
N TYR A 222 0.68 8.79 -3.02
CA TYR A 222 -0.49 9.41 -3.63
C TYR A 222 -0.49 10.91 -3.45
N ARG A 223 -1.20 11.58 -4.33
CA ARG A 223 -1.57 12.98 -4.21
C ARG A 223 -3.03 13.15 -4.56
N GLU A 224 -3.77 13.88 -3.74
CA GLU A 224 -5.13 14.30 -4.04
C GLU A 224 -5.10 15.39 -5.13
N VAL A 225 -5.99 15.25 -6.08
CA VAL A 225 -6.06 16.13 -7.26
C VAL A 225 -7.50 16.44 -7.62
N LYS A 226 -7.68 17.57 -8.31
CA LYS A 226 -8.93 17.93 -8.95
C LYS A 226 -8.94 17.56 -10.43
N ALA A 227 -10.13 17.41 -11.02
CA ALA A 227 -10.29 17.23 -12.45
C ALA A 227 -9.57 18.33 -13.23
N GLY A 228 -8.75 17.95 -14.21
CA GLY A 228 -7.91 18.87 -14.99
C GLY A 228 -6.60 19.31 -14.30
N GLU A 229 -6.38 18.98 -13.04
CA GLU A 229 -5.12 19.31 -12.37
C GLU A 229 -3.96 18.52 -12.96
N THR A 230 -2.87 19.23 -13.26
CA THR A 230 -1.63 18.62 -13.76
C THR A 230 -0.55 18.70 -12.70
N VAL A 231 0.05 17.57 -12.38
CA VAL A 231 1.17 17.46 -11.46
C VAL A 231 2.42 16.97 -12.15
N SER A 232 3.58 17.45 -11.71
CA SER A 232 4.88 16.99 -12.21
C SER A 232 5.42 15.91 -11.29
N LEU A 233 5.94 14.84 -11.85
CA LEU A 233 6.66 13.82 -11.09
C LEU A 233 8.11 14.26 -10.85
N PRO A 234 8.73 13.83 -9.72
CA PRO A 234 10.11 14.17 -9.45
C PRO A 234 11.04 13.55 -10.50
N ARG A 235 12.08 14.30 -10.86
CA ARG A 235 13.17 13.77 -11.68
C ARG A 235 14.14 13.03 -10.78
N VAL A 236 14.16 11.72 -10.86
CA VAL A 236 15.01 10.85 -10.03
C VAL A 236 16.22 10.33 -10.80
N VAL A 237 17.29 10.06 -10.09
CA VAL A 237 18.52 9.50 -10.63
C VAL A 237 18.59 8.02 -10.27
N ASP A 238 19.06 7.23 -11.20
CA ASP A 238 19.28 5.78 -11.06
C ASP A 238 17.99 4.99 -10.74
N HIS A 239 18.11 3.76 -10.29
CA HIS A 239 17.07 2.78 -9.94
C HIS A 239 15.90 3.29 -9.05
N TYR A 240 15.75 4.58 -8.90
CA TYR A 240 14.65 5.27 -8.21
C TYR A 240 13.50 5.62 -9.18
N SER A 241 13.31 4.81 -10.19
CA SER A 241 12.26 5.02 -11.20
C SER A 241 10.91 5.23 -10.53
N LEU A 242 10.23 6.28 -10.95
CA LEU A 242 8.85 6.52 -10.58
C LEU A 242 7.96 5.86 -11.62
N PHE A 243 6.99 5.13 -11.13
CA PHE A 243 5.96 4.53 -11.96
C PHE A 243 4.64 5.23 -11.67
N VAL A 244 3.89 5.55 -12.72
CA VAL A 244 2.51 6.01 -12.56
C VAL A 244 1.61 4.79 -12.50
N VAL A 245 0.67 4.80 -11.54
CA VAL A 245 -0.35 3.77 -11.40
C VAL A 245 -1.72 4.44 -11.41
N ALA A 246 -2.61 4.02 -12.30
CA ALA A 246 -3.98 4.52 -12.39
C ALA A 246 -4.90 3.45 -12.99
N LYS A 247 -6.22 3.62 -12.84
CA LYS A 247 -7.19 2.72 -13.47
C LYS A 247 -7.02 2.70 -14.98
N GLU A 248 -6.88 3.89 -15.56
CA GLU A 248 -6.61 4.07 -16.98
C GLU A 248 -5.52 5.12 -17.17
N ILE A 249 -4.61 4.88 -18.11
CA ILE A 249 -3.54 5.80 -18.46
C ILE A 249 -3.58 6.07 -19.96
N ASN A 250 -3.76 7.32 -20.33
CA ASN A 250 -3.55 7.81 -21.69
C ASN A 250 -2.11 8.37 -21.78
N LEU A 251 -1.22 7.64 -22.46
CA LEU A 251 0.17 8.04 -22.63
C LEU A 251 0.30 8.95 -23.86
N VAL A 252 0.74 10.17 -23.64
CA VAL A 252 1.10 11.14 -24.69
C VAL A 252 2.63 11.23 -24.73
N GLU A 253 3.20 10.70 -25.78
CA GLU A 253 4.63 10.78 -26.00
C GLU A 253 5.02 12.14 -26.58
N VAL A 254 5.95 12.81 -25.90
CA VAL A 254 6.55 14.07 -26.34
C VAL A 254 8.01 13.86 -26.72
N GLU A 255 8.55 14.64 -27.66
CA GLU A 255 9.93 14.53 -28.12
C GLU A 255 10.99 14.95 -27.07
#